data_b7ee3ee953fa23827b87812f6149f13d
#
_entry.id   b7ee3ee953fa23827b87812f6149f13d
#
_cell.length_a   1.000
_cell.length_b   1.000
_cell.length_c   1.000
_cell.angle_alpha   90.00
_cell.angle_beta   90.00
_cell.angle_gamma   90.00
#
_symmetry.space_group_name_H-M   'P 1'
#
loop_
_entity.id
_entity.type
_entity.pdbx_description
1 polymer ?
#
loop_
_entity_poly.entity_id
_entity_poly.type
_entity_poly.pdbx_seq_one_letter_code
_entity_poly.pdbx_strand_id
1 'polypeptide(L)'
;MKNSIKTAVLGLAALVSGFSACNDADYDTLGVHAFVSESASNKSTKVTITELGADAEITACLSEAATKDVKLKFVVDSEVLDRYNQKQASSFLVLPEEVYEMDSEVTIKAGEFSAPATKIHIKPLPKEYVGESYALPLRLVSADGSVPVTSVTSTYVLSLIHI
;
A
#
# COMPACT_ATOMS: atom_id res chain seq x y z
N MET A 1 21.60 65.59 -49.30
CA MET A 1 21.34 64.26 -49.89
C MET A 1 21.19 63.27 -48.75
N LYS A 2 20.08 63.15 -48.18
CA LYS A 2 18.88 62.31 -48.38
C LYS A 2 19.19 60.86 -48.69
N ASN A 3 18.73 60.02 -47.79
CA ASN A 3 18.42 58.59 -47.84
C ASN A 3 19.36 57.75 -46.96
N SER A 4 19.01 56.91 -46.05
CA SER A 4 17.76 56.18 -45.86
C SER A 4 18.00 55.33 -44.61
N ILE A 5 17.48 55.72 -43.48
CA ILE A 5 17.43 54.82 -42.29
C ILE A 5 15.98 54.41 -42.13
N LYS A 6 15.62 53.42 -42.89
CA LYS A 6 14.33 52.72 -42.76
C LYS A 6 14.52 51.29 -43.19
N THR A 7 15.05 50.46 -42.34
CA THR A 7 14.84 48.98 -42.45
C THR A 7 15.65 48.25 -41.36
N ALA A 8 15.29 48.41 -40.13
CA ALA A 8 15.80 47.52 -39.08
C ALA A 8 14.93 47.55 -37.82
N VAL A 9 13.60 47.53 -37.95
CA VAL A 9 12.68 47.37 -36.83
C VAL A 9 11.53 46.45 -37.23
N LEU A 10 11.88 45.29 -37.78
CA LEU A 10 10.88 44.24 -38.07
C LEU A 10 11.55 42.88 -37.94
N GLY A 11 11.91 42.48 -36.76
CA GLY A 11 12.55 41.18 -36.58
C GLY A 11 12.62 40.69 -35.14
N LEU A 12 11.90 41.28 -34.20
CA LEU A 12 12.00 40.84 -32.81
C LEU A 12 10.63 40.73 -32.09
N ALA A 13 9.61 40.29 -32.80
CA ALA A 13 8.26 40.15 -32.25
C ALA A 13 7.63 38.74 -32.51
N ALA A 14 8.43 37.72 -32.64
CA ALA A 14 7.90 36.35 -32.91
C ALA A 14 8.58 35.24 -32.11
N LEU A 15 8.92 35.44 -30.84
CA LEU A 15 9.54 34.41 -30.01
C LEU A 15 8.99 34.38 -28.56
N VAL A 16 7.75 34.82 -28.33
CA VAL A 16 7.12 34.72 -27.01
C VAL A 16 5.73 34.06 -27.11
N SER A 17 5.59 33.03 -27.89
CA SER A 17 4.35 32.22 -27.93
C SER A 17 4.66 30.74 -27.94
N GLY A 18 5.27 30.23 -26.88
CA GLY A 18 5.64 28.83 -26.81
C GLY A 18 5.81 28.21 -25.42
N PHE A 19 5.31 28.86 -24.38
CA PHE A 19 5.37 28.26 -23.02
C PHE A 19 4.03 28.28 -22.29
N SER A 20 2.94 27.99 -23.01
CA SER A 20 1.65 27.71 -22.40
C SER A 20 1.26 26.25 -22.64
N ALA A 21 2.22 25.35 -22.54
CA ALA A 21 1.96 23.91 -22.62
C ALA A 21 2.55 23.26 -21.39
N CYS A 22 1.98 23.57 -20.25
CA CYS A 22 2.21 22.72 -19.07
C CYS A 22 1.05 22.89 -18.12
N ASN A 23 0.37 21.79 -17.89
CA ASN A 23 -0.42 21.50 -16.73
C ASN A 23 -1.92 21.73 -16.78
N ASP A 24 -2.58 21.08 -17.70
CA ASP A 24 -3.78 20.36 -17.33
C ASP A 24 -3.41 18.87 -17.06
N ALA A 25 -2.45 18.63 -16.20
CA ALA A 25 -2.47 17.42 -15.43
C ALA A 25 -3.62 17.61 -14.45
N ASP A 26 -4.79 17.10 -14.78
CA ASP A 26 -5.78 16.73 -13.79
C ASP A 26 -5.06 15.79 -12.83
N TYR A 27 -4.49 16.35 -11.78
CA TYR A 27 -4.23 15.59 -10.58
C TYR A 27 -5.63 15.27 -10.07
N ASP A 28 -6.15 14.14 -10.54
CA ASP A 28 -7.26 13.47 -9.93
C ASP A 28 -6.83 13.36 -8.45
N THR A 29 -7.30 14.28 -7.63
CA THR A 29 -7.06 14.23 -6.20
C THR A 29 -7.78 12.98 -5.77
N LEU A 30 -7.02 11.90 -5.68
CA LEU A 30 -7.51 10.66 -5.09
C LEU A 30 -8.10 11.11 -3.75
N GLY A 31 -9.43 11.14 -3.66
CA GLY A 31 -10.10 11.50 -2.41
C GLY A 31 -9.57 10.68 -1.25
N VAL A 32 -10.06 10.89 -0.06
CA VAL A 32 -9.65 10.10 1.12
C VAL A 32 -9.67 8.62 0.77
N HIS A 33 -8.53 7.96 0.91
CA HIS A 33 -8.39 6.53 0.63
C HIS A 33 -7.63 5.83 1.76
N ALA A 34 -7.94 4.54 1.93
CA ALA A 34 -7.29 3.69 2.91
C ALA A 34 -6.11 2.91 2.31
N PHE A 35 -5.09 2.69 3.11
CA PHE A 35 -3.88 1.94 2.74
C PHE A 35 -3.25 1.27 3.96
N VAL A 36 -2.32 0.36 3.71
CA VAL A 36 -1.51 -0.30 4.74
C VAL A 36 -0.19 0.47 4.87
N SER A 37 0.12 0.96 6.06
CA SER A 37 1.31 1.78 6.33
C SER A 37 2.60 1.08 5.91
N GLU A 38 2.76 -0.16 6.28
CA GLU A 38 3.94 -1.00 6.00
C GLU A 38 4.13 -1.22 4.50
N SER A 39 3.03 -1.28 3.74
CA SER A 39 3.03 -1.46 2.29
C SER A 39 3.55 -0.24 1.51
N ALA A 40 3.61 0.94 2.12
CA ALA A 40 4.13 2.15 1.50
C ALA A 40 5.64 2.06 1.25
N SER A 41 6.38 1.38 2.13
CA SER A 41 7.83 1.22 2.03
C SER A 41 8.22 -0.11 1.42
N ASN A 42 7.59 -1.19 1.86
CA ASN A 42 7.85 -2.56 1.43
C ASN A 42 6.53 -3.34 1.38
N LYS A 43 6.32 -4.10 0.30
CA LYS A 43 5.11 -4.94 0.17
C LYS A 43 5.20 -6.27 0.92
N SER A 44 6.33 -6.54 1.56
CA SER A 44 6.54 -7.74 2.35
C SER A 44 7.58 -7.51 3.42
N THR A 45 7.45 -8.26 4.52
CA THR A 45 8.50 -8.41 5.53
C THR A 45 8.72 -9.87 5.84
N LYS A 46 9.90 -10.17 6.37
CA LYS A 46 10.27 -11.50 6.84
C LYS A 46 10.08 -11.56 8.33
N VAL A 47 9.37 -12.58 8.80
CA VAL A 47 9.15 -12.86 10.21
C VAL A 47 9.80 -14.18 10.55
N THR A 48 10.67 -14.16 11.55
CA THR A 48 11.34 -15.38 12.03
C THR A 48 10.48 -16.04 13.10
N ILE A 49 10.07 -17.28 12.86
CA ILE A 49 9.32 -18.08 13.83
C ILE A 49 10.31 -18.89 14.66
N THR A 50 10.19 -18.77 15.96
CA THR A 50 10.94 -19.54 16.95
C THR A 50 10.07 -20.63 17.56
N GLU A 51 10.63 -21.42 18.50
CA GLU A 51 9.86 -22.37 19.33
C GLU A 51 8.78 -21.68 20.20
N LEU A 52 8.86 -20.37 20.38
CA LEU A 52 7.85 -19.57 21.10
C LEU A 52 6.84 -18.90 20.18
N GLY A 53 6.96 -19.08 18.85
CA GLY A 53 6.20 -18.39 17.84
C GLY A 53 6.85 -17.07 17.42
N ALA A 54 6.05 -16.15 16.91
CA ALA A 54 6.48 -14.80 16.49
C ALA A 54 5.33 -13.82 16.57
N ASP A 55 5.65 -12.56 16.72
CA ASP A 55 4.70 -11.45 16.65
C ASP A 55 5.03 -10.53 15.48
N ALA A 56 4.00 -10.00 14.85
CA ALA A 56 4.09 -8.97 13.83
C ALA A 56 2.99 -7.93 14.04
N GLU A 57 3.13 -6.77 13.43
CA GLU A 57 2.13 -5.70 13.48
C GLU A 57 1.87 -5.17 12.07
N ILE A 58 0.63 -4.73 11.84
CA ILE A 58 0.19 -4.11 10.60
C ILE A 58 -0.79 -2.98 10.90
N THR A 59 -0.67 -1.86 10.18
CA THR A 59 -1.44 -0.66 10.48
C THR A 59 -2.26 -0.19 9.28
N ALA A 60 -3.56 -0.02 9.47
CA ALA A 60 -4.44 0.61 8.49
C ALA A 60 -4.44 2.13 8.68
N CYS A 61 -4.24 2.86 7.57
CA CYS A 61 -4.16 4.32 7.54
C CYS A 61 -5.11 4.91 6.51
N LEU A 62 -5.40 6.20 6.66
CA LEU A 62 -6.06 7.04 5.67
C LEU A 62 -5.10 8.11 5.15
N SER A 63 -5.28 8.53 3.91
CA SER A 63 -4.53 9.63 3.31
C SER A 63 -4.83 10.99 3.95
N GLU A 64 -5.96 11.13 4.62
CA GLU A 64 -6.41 12.33 5.34
C GLU A 64 -7.09 11.91 6.65
N ALA A 65 -7.26 12.85 7.59
CA ALA A 65 -7.96 12.58 8.83
C ALA A 65 -9.41 12.15 8.57
N ALA A 66 -9.86 11.12 9.27
CA ALA A 66 -11.21 10.61 9.17
C ALA A 66 -12.24 11.67 9.60
N THR A 67 -13.22 11.96 8.77
CA THR A 67 -14.33 12.87 9.13
C THR A 67 -15.39 12.20 10.00
N LYS A 68 -15.43 10.86 10.02
CA LYS A 68 -16.27 9.98 10.82
C LYS A 68 -15.52 8.68 11.09
N ASP A 69 -16.03 7.84 11.97
CA ASP A 69 -15.46 6.50 12.18
C ASP A 69 -15.46 5.69 10.87
N VAL A 70 -14.31 5.17 10.49
CA VAL A 70 -14.11 4.36 9.28
C VAL A 70 -13.78 2.93 9.69
N LYS A 71 -14.60 1.98 9.24
CA LYS A 71 -14.41 0.55 9.50
C LYS A 71 -13.71 -0.13 8.34
N LEU A 72 -12.59 -0.76 8.64
CA LEU A 72 -11.76 -1.49 7.70
C LEU A 72 -11.56 -2.92 8.18
N LYS A 73 -11.17 -3.79 7.27
CA LYS A 73 -10.91 -5.20 7.59
C LYS A 73 -9.68 -5.70 6.83
N PHE A 74 -8.82 -6.45 7.51
CA PHE A 74 -7.80 -7.25 6.88
C PHE A 74 -8.37 -8.62 6.50
N VAL A 75 -8.15 -9.02 5.26
CA VAL A 75 -8.55 -10.35 4.76
C VAL A 75 -7.34 -11.08 4.22
N VAL A 76 -7.28 -12.39 4.43
CA VAL A 76 -6.28 -13.25 3.80
C VAL A 76 -6.69 -13.45 2.34
N ASP A 77 -5.76 -13.18 1.40
CA ASP A 77 -6.04 -13.21 -0.02
C ASP A 77 -4.95 -13.99 -0.77
N SER A 78 -5.28 -15.20 -1.18
CA SER A 78 -4.36 -16.09 -1.91
C SER A 78 -3.88 -15.50 -3.24
N GLU A 79 -4.71 -14.70 -3.94
CA GLU A 79 -4.29 -14.06 -5.18
C GLU A 79 -3.15 -13.04 -4.97
N VAL A 80 -3.09 -12.43 -3.77
CA VAL A 80 -1.96 -11.55 -3.37
C VAL A 80 -0.69 -12.38 -3.30
N LEU A 81 -0.77 -13.60 -2.72
CA LEU A 81 0.36 -14.49 -2.61
C LEU A 81 0.81 -15.03 -3.97
N ASP A 82 -0.13 -15.41 -4.84
CA ASP A 82 0.18 -15.89 -6.18
C ASP A 82 0.95 -14.83 -6.99
N ARG A 83 0.49 -13.58 -6.96
CA ARG A 83 1.20 -12.46 -7.60
C ARG A 83 2.58 -12.21 -6.98
N TYR A 84 2.67 -12.33 -5.66
CA TYR A 84 3.95 -12.20 -4.95
C TYR A 84 4.92 -13.32 -5.36
N ASN A 85 4.48 -14.58 -5.35
CA ASN A 85 5.28 -15.74 -5.75
C ASN A 85 5.79 -15.61 -7.18
N GLN A 86 4.93 -15.22 -8.12
CA GLN A 86 5.32 -14.98 -9.51
C GLN A 86 6.39 -13.88 -9.63
N LYS A 87 6.22 -12.77 -8.91
CA LYS A 87 7.13 -11.63 -8.96
C LYS A 87 8.49 -11.92 -8.32
N GLN A 88 8.51 -12.70 -7.25
CA GLN A 88 9.73 -13.03 -6.49
C GLN A 88 10.36 -14.37 -6.89
N ALA A 89 9.77 -15.10 -7.85
CA ALA A 89 10.15 -16.47 -8.20
C ALA A 89 10.21 -17.38 -6.96
N SER A 90 9.20 -17.27 -6.09
CA SER A 90 9.07 -18.02 -4.84
C SER A 90 7.87 -18.97 -4.90
N SER A 91 7.75 -19.87 -3.90
CA SER A 91 6.71 -20.89 -3.80
C SER A 91 6.10 -20.96 -2.40
N PHE A 92 5.86 -19.79 -1.80
CA PHE A 92 5.22 -19.76 -0.48
C PHE A 92 3.80 -20.32 -0.55
N LEU A 93 3.43 -21.07 0.50
CA LEU A 93 2.06 -21.50 0.76
C LEU A 93 1.37 -20.50 1.71
N VAL A 94 0.04 -20.41 1.62
CA VAL A 94 -0.72 -19.59 2.57
C VAL A 94 -0.62 -20.20 3.96
N LEU A 95 -0.30 -19.38 4.98
CA LEU A 95 -0.24 -19.81 6.36
C LEU A 95 -1.63 -20.29 6.82
N PRO A 96 -1.77 -21.53 7.35
CA PRO A 96 -3.04 -22.04 7.87
C PRO A 96 -3.59 -21.18 9.00
N GLU A 97 -4.93 -21.02 9.03
CA GLU A 97 -5.62 -20.14 9.97
C GLU A 97 -5.42 -20.54 11.44
N GLU A 98 -5.27 -21.83 11.71
CA GLU A 98 -5.07 -22.38 13.05
C GLU A 98 -3.73 -22.00 13.69
N VAL A 99 -2.73 -21.57 12.91
CA VAL A 99 -1.40 -21.24 13.41
C VAL A 99 -1.14 -19.76 13.60
N TYR A 100 -2.14 -18.91 13.42
CA TYR A 100 -2.03 -17.50 13.79
C TYR A 100 -3.31 -16.98 14.41
N GLU A 101 -3.19 -15.83 15.08
CA GLU A 101 -4.30 -15.07 15.66
C GLU A 101 -4.14 -13.60 15.28
N MET A 102 -5.22 -13.00 14.82
CA MET A 102 -5.24 -11.60 14.41
C MET A 102 -6.66 -11.04 14.53
N ASP A 103 -6.76 -9.83 15.10
CA ASP A 103 -7.99 -9.03 15.00
C ASP A 103 -8.10 -8.49 13.57
N SER A 104 -9.01 -9.05 12.79
CA SER A 104 -9.15 -8.66 11.39
C SER A 104 -9.88 -7.34 11.19
N GLU A 105 -10.71 -6.90 12.14
CA GLU A 105 -11.50 -5.68 12.04
C GLU A 105 -10.83 -4.53 12.77
N VAL A 106 -10.70 -3.38 12.11
CA VAL A 106 -10.11 -2.18 12.67
C VAL A 106 -10.99 -0.97 12.41
N THR A 107 -10.95 -0.01 13.32
CA THR A 107 -11.70 1.24 13.18
C THR A 107 -10.75 2.42 13.34
N ILE A 108 -10.70 3.28 12.33
CA ILE A 108 -10.05 4.59 12.40
C ILE A 108 -11.10 5.57 12.93
N LYS A 109 -10.82 6.18 14.07
CA LYS A 109 -11.76 7.11 14.70
C LYS A 109 -11.80 8.45 13.99
N ALA A 110 -12.93 9.13 14.09
CA ALA A 110 -13.08 10.50 13.58
C ALA A 110 -11.96 11.40 14.13
N GLY A 111 -11.30 12.14 13.26
CA GLY A 111 -10.15 12.98 13.55
C GLY A 111 -8.78 12.28 13.45
N GLU A 112 -8.75 10.96 13.38
CA GLU A 112 -7.50 10.18 13.30
C GLU A 112 -7.12 9.84 11.86
N PHE A 113 -5.83 9.58 11.63
CA PHE A 113 -5.26 9.15 10.34
C PHE A 113 -5.03 7.64 10.26
N SER A 114 -5.02 6.95 11.40
CA SER A 114 -4.71 5.52 11.47
C SER A 114 -5.52 4.83 12.57
N ALA A 115 -5.74 3.53 12.38
CA ALA A 115 -6.18 2.65 13.46
C ALA A 115 -5.00 2.32 14.38
N PRO A 116 -5.28 1.84 15.62
CA PRO A 116 -4.26 1.15 16.40
C PRO A 116 -3.65 0.00 15.59
N ALA A 117 -2.35 -0.27 15.79
CA ALA A 117 -1.68 -1.37 15.11
C ALA A 117 -2.36 -2.71 15.44
N THR A 118 -2.67 -3.47 14.40
CA THR A 118 -3.19 -4.83 14.54
C THR A 118 -2.04 -5.77 14.81
N LYS A 119 -2.09 -6.46 15.93
CA LYS A 119 -1.12 -7.50 16.29
C LYS A 119 -1.48 -8.80 15.60
N ILE A 120 -0.48 -9.46 15.07
CA ILE A 120 -0.56 -10.77 14.45
C ILE A 120 0.34 -11.69 15.28
N HIS A 121 -0.27 -12.56 16.05
CA HIS A 121 0.46 -13.57 16.83
C HIS A 121 0.54 -14.86 16.02
N ILE A 122 1.75 -15.28 15.67
CA ILE A 122 2.02 -16.53 14.95
C ILE A 122 2.49 -17.57 15.96
N LYS A 123 1.72 -18.63 16.12
CA LYS A 123 2.03 -19.73 17.03
C LYS A 123 3.26 -20.52 16.54
N PRO A 124 3.94 -21.27 17.42
CA PRO A 124 4.96 -22.22 16.99
C PRO A 124 4.39 -23.15 15.92
N LEU A 125 5.12 -23.33 14.82
CA LEU A 125 4.66 -24.21 13.74
C LEU A 125 4.70 -25.67 14.18
N PRO A 126 3.60 -26.43 14.04
CA PRO A 126 3.58 -27.87 14.19
C PRO A 126 4.60 -28.56 13.27
N LYS A 127 5.09 -29.73 13.67
CA LYS A 127 6.13 -30.46 12.91
C LYS A 127 5.73 -30.78 11.47
N GLU A 128 4.45 -30.93 11.20
CA GLU A 128 3.89 -31.17 9.86
C GLU A 128 4.08 -30.02 8.89
N TYR A 129 4.30 -28.81 9.40
CA TYR A 129 4.56 -27.60 8.58
C TYR A 129 6.06 -27.30 8.41
N VAL A 130 6.93 -28.08 9.06
CA VAL A 130 8.39 -27.89 8.96
C VAL A 130 8.90 -28.41 7.62
N GLY A 131 9.63 -27.57 6.91
CA GLY A 131 10.20 -27.91 5.58
C GLY A 131 9.53 -27.20 4.42
N GLU A 132 8.35 -26.61 4.63
CA GLU A 132 7.68 -25.76 3.66
C GLU A 132 7.87 -24.26 4.01
N SER A 133 7.70 -23.41 3.02
CA SER A 133 7.77 -21.97 3.20
C SER A 133 6.37 -21.37 3.19
N TYR A 134 6.00 -20.71 4.27
CA TYR A 134 4.67 -20.11 4.43
C TYR A 134 4.73 -18.58 4.38
N ALA A 135 3.61 -17.98 3.98
CA ALA A 135 3.39 -16.55 4.08
C ALA A 135 1.94 -16.23 4.43
N LEU A 136 1.72 -15.14 5.12
CA LEU A 136 0.39 -14.59 5.40
C LEU A 136 0.15 -13.40 4.46
N PRO A 137 -0.60 -13.59 3.36
CA PRO A 137 -0.95 -12.53 2.44
C PRO A 137 -2.17 -11.79 2.95
N LEU A 138 -2.03 -10.51 3.23
CA LEU A 138 -3.08 -9.65 3.75
C LEU A 138 -3.52 -8.62 2.72
N ARG A 139 -4.83 -8.38 2.64
CA ARG A 139 -5.42 -7.28 1.88
C ARG A 139 -6.36 -6.49 2.77
N LEU A 140 -6.19 -5.16 2.76
CA LEU A 140 -7.10 -4.24 3.41
C LEU A 140 -8.35 -4.02 2.54
N VAL A 141 -9.51 -4.07 3.15
CA VAL A 141 -10.79 -3.78 2.49
C VAL A 141 -11.62 -2.83 3.35
N SER A 142 -12.48 -2.04 2.71
CA SER A 142 -13.47 -1.24 3.43
C SER A 142 -14.62 -2.16 3.87
N ALA A 143 -14.95 -2.16 5.15
CA ALA A 143 -15.98 -3.05 5.69
C ALA A 143 -17.40 -2.62 5.27
N ASP A 144 -17.61 -1.32 5.04
CA ASP A 144 -18.89 -0.73 4.68
C ASP A 144 -18.88 0.02 3.34
N GLY A 145 -17.77 -0.05 2.61
CA GLY A 145 -17.60 0.67 1.35
C GLY A 145 -17.50 2.19 1.49
N SER A 146 -17.35 2.71 2.71
CA SER A 146 -17.36 4.16 2.98
C SER A 146 -16.11 4.90 2.48
N VAL A 147 -15.02 4.18 2.29
CA VAL A 147 -13.73 4.71 1.83
C VAL A 147 -13.13 3.78 0.79
N PRO A 148 -12.66 4.31 -0.35
CA PRO A 148 -11.92 3.51 -1.31
C PRO A 148 -10.60 3.03 -0.71
N VAL A 149 -10.18 1.84 -1.11
CA VAL A 149 -8.89 1.25 -0.70
C VAL A 149 -7.98 1.20 -1.92
N THR A 150 -6.79 1.76 -1.81
CA THR A 150 -5.84 1.80 -2.94
C THR A 150 -5.35 0.40 -3.30
N SER A 151 -5.47 0.01 -4.56
CA SER A 151 -5.01 -1.31 -5.05
C SER A 151 -3.50 -1.52 -4.90
N VAL A 152 -2.72 -0.44 -4.89
CA VAL A 152 -1.25 -0.49 -4.84
C VAL A 152 -0.70 -0.74 -3.43
N THR A 153 -1.32 -0.13 -2.42
CA THR A 153 -0.83 -0.14 -1.03
C THR A 153 -1.79 -0.84 -0.06
N SER A 154 -2.77 -1.58 -0.58
CA SER A 154 -3.72 -2.34 0.24
C SER A 154 -3.29 -3.77 0.55
N THR A 155 -2.18 -4.23 -0.03
CA THR A 155 -1.73 -5.62 0.09
C THR A 155 -0.37 -5.69 0.76
N TYR A 156 -0.20 -6.65 1.66
CA TYR A 156 1.03 -6.88 2.40
C TYR A 156 1.27 -8.37 2.61
N VAL A 157 2.52 -8.83 2.52
CA VAL A 157 2.88 -10.22 2.68
C VAL A 157 3.86 -10.39 3.83
N LEU A 158 3.47 -11.15 4.84
CA LEU A 158 4.38 -11.62 5.90
C LEU A 158 4.95 -12.97 5.47
N SER A 159 6.21 -12.99 5.01
CA SER A 159 6.90 -14.24 4.69
C SER A 159 7.57 -14.80 5.94
N LEU A 160 7.38 -16.10 6.19
CA LEU A 160 7.80 -16.74 7.41
C LEU A 160 9.09 -17.52 7.20
N ILE A 161 10.03 -17.36 8.12
CA ILE A 161 11.28 -18.13 8.17
C ILE A 161 11.25 -18.91 9.47
N HIS A 162 11.31 -20.23 9.37
CA HIS A 162 11.46 -21.11 10.52
C HIS A 162 12.96 -21.35 10.79
N ILE A 163 13.37 -21.20 12.06
CA ILE A 163 14.73 -21.51 12.52
C ILE A 163 14.68 -22.72 13.43
#